data_16b21d14b352780c18d5a3de4b8d9476
#
_entry.id   16b21d14b352780c18d5a3de4b8d9476
#
_cell.length_a   1.000
_cell.length_b   1.000
_cell.length_c   1.000
_cell.angle_alpha   90.00
_cell.angle_beta   90.00
_cell.angle_gamma   90.00
#
_symmetry.space_group_name_H-M   'P 1'
#
loop_
_entity.id
_entity.type
_entity.pdbx_description
1 polymer ?
#
loop_
_entity_poly.entity_id
_entity_poly.type
_entity_poly.pdbx_seq_one_letter_code
_entity_poly.pdbx_strand_id
1 'polypeptide(L)'
;MSSEFWDQRYGGEGLAYGGAPNDFLVQAAERFPRAGRALDIGAGEGRNALFLASLGLDVLAVDQSAVGMAKAARLARERGLALKTLAVDLREFEAAPGSLDVISSIFVHLPRELRAGVHGRVKTWLKPGGVFVLEAYGPGQIARGTGGPKDPLLLAGLEEVLGELAGLEIEHAAAVVRAVKEGEFHTGEAEVVQVVGRKG
;
A
#
# COMPACT_ATOMS: atom_id res chain seq x y z
N MET A 1 12.69 -8.23 4.22
CA MET A 1 13.62 -7.08 4.16
C MET A 1 13.56 -6.37 5.50
N SER A 2 14.69 -5.91 6.06
CA SER A 2 14.73 -5.25 7.37
C SER A 2 14.41 -3.75 7.27
N SER A 3 14.17 -3.10 8.43
CA SER A 3 14.00 -1.64 8.51
C SER A 3 15.22 -0.90 8.01
N GLU A 4 16.44 -1.40 8.32
CA GLU A 4 17.70 -0.79 7.87
C GLU A 4 17.84 -0.79 6.34
N PHE A 5 17.38 -1.85 5.66
CA PHE A 5 17.34 -1.90 4.20
C PHE A 5 16.48 -0.77 3.64
N TRP A 6 15.30 -0.55 4.22
CA TRP A 6 14.39 0.50 3.76
C TRP A 6 14.88 1.89 4.16
N ASP A 7 15.49 2.06 5.36
CA ASP A 7 16.10 3.33 5.76
C ASP A 7 17.21 3.75 4.81
N GLN A 8 18.06 2.81 4.38
CA GLN A 8 19.08 3.07 3.35
C GLN A 8 18.42 3.43 1.99
N ARG A 9 17.37 2.71 1.59
CA ARG A 9 16.64 2.95 0.33
C ARG A 9 16.02 4.35 0.31
N TYR A 10 15.46 4.80 1.42
CA TYR A 10 14.85 6.11 1.55
C TYR A 10 15.83 7.22 2.01
N GLY A 11 17.09 6.90 2.32
CA GLY A 11 18.08 7.85 2.83
C GLY A 11 18.58 8.89 1.82
N GLY A 12 18.37 8.68 0.51
CA GLY A 12 18.80 9.63 -0.54
C GLY A 12 18.02 10.96 -0.50
N GLU A 13 18.51 11.98 -1.23
CA GLU A 13 17.85 13.29 -1.30
C GLU A 13 16.50 13.24 -2.05
N GLY A 14 16.39 12.41 -3.10
CA GLY A 14 15.19 12.23 -3.89
C GLY A 14 14.14 11.33 -3.25
N LEU A 15 13.09 11.03 -4.01
CA LEU A 15 12.07 10.04 -3.67
C LEU A 15 12.32 8.74 -4.46
N ALA A 16 12.60 7.66 -3.77
CA ALA A 16 12.97 6.37 -4.37
C ALA A 16 11.90 5.86 -5.35
N TYR A 17 10.64 6.06 -5.00
CA TYR A 17 9.48 5.60 -5.78
C TYR A 17 8.65 6.77 -6.35
N GLY A 18 9.26 7.96 -6.48
CA GLY A 18 8.59 9.15 -7.00
C GLY A 18 7.56 9.77 -6.05
N GLY A 19 7.01 10.91 -6.46
CA GLY A 19 6.05 11.67 -5.64
C GLY A 19 4.60 11.61 -6.12
N ALA A 20 4.33 10.97 -7.27
CA ALA A 20 2.98 10.75 -7.77
C ALA A 20 2.34 9.53 -7.07
N PRO A 21 1.03 9.58 -6.75
CA PRO A 21 0.33 8.42 -6.23
C PRO A 21 0.28 7.29 -7.27
N ASN A 22 0.05 6.09 -6.81
CA ASN A 22 -0.17 4.94 -7.68
C ASN A 22 -1.45 5.12 -8.51
N ASP A 23 -1.38 4.84 -9.82
CA ASP A 23 -2.49 5.06 -10.76
C ASP A 23 -3.73 4.23 -10.41
N PHE A 24 -3.55 3.00 -9.94
CA PHE A 24 -4.68 2.14 -9.56
C PHE A 24 -5.36 2.65 -8.29
N LEU A 25 -4.59 3.15 -7.31
CA LEU A 25 -5.16 3.79 -6.13
C LEU A 25 -5.96 5.05 -6.49
N VAL A 26 -5.47 5.85 -7.45
CA VAL A 26 -6.21 7.02 -7.96
C VAL A 26 -7.53 6.60 -8.60
N GLN A 27 -7.53 5.55 -9.43
CA GLN A 27 -8.76 5.02 -10.04
C GLN A 27 -9.74 4.46 -8.98
N ALA A 28 -9.22 3.79 -7.94
CA ALA A 28 -10.05 3.25 -6.88
C ALA A 28 -10.69 4.34 -5.99
N ALA A 29 -10.15 5.57 -6.01
CA ALA A 29 -10.62 6.66 -5.15
C ALA A 29 -12.08 7.09 -5.41
N GLU A 30 -12.65 6.78 -6.57
CA GLU A 30 -14.08 6.98 -6.85
C GLU A 30 -15.00 6.20 -5.88
N ARG A 31 -14.47 5.15 -5.25
CA ARG A 31 -15.16 4.28 -4.29
C ARG A 31 -15.03 4.73 -2.84
N PHE A 32 -14.19 5.75 -2.59
CA PHE A 32 -13.90 6.21 -1.24
C PHE A 32 -14.98 7.17 -0.72
N PRO A 33 -15.24 7.20 0.59
CA PRO A 33 -16.07 8.23 1.17
C PRO A 33 -15.37 9.60 1.06
N ARG A 34 -16.17 10.66 1.04
CA ARG A 34 -15.64 12.05 0.98
C ARG A 34 -14.93 12.50 2.26
N ALA A 35 -15.15 11.80 3.36
CA ALA A 35 -14.49 11.99 4.65
C ALA A 35 -14.46 10.66 5.38
N GLY A 36 -13.47 10.48 6.25
CA GLY A 36 -13.29 9.24 7.01
C GLY A 36 -11.84 9.04 7.41
N ARG A 37 -11.54 7.88 7.95
CA ARG A 37 -10.19 7.50 8.39
C ARG A 37 -9.57 6.52 7.40
N ALA A 38 -8.34 6.81 6.98
CA ALA A 38 -7.60 5.94 6.09
C ALA A 38 -6.30 5.44 6.74
N LEU A 39 -5.88 4.25 6.32
CA LEU A 39 -4.60 3.65 6.64
C LEU A 39 -3.86 3.33 5.34
N ASP A 40 -2.62 3.82 5.22
CA ASP A 40 -1.71 3.42 4.14
C ASP A 40 -0.65 2.48 4.72
N ILE A 41 -0.69 1.21 4.31
CA ILE A 41 0.19 0.14 4.80
C ILE A 41 1.45 0.10 3.94
N GLY A 42 2.64 0.08 4.58
CA GLY A 42 3.92 0.10 3.85
C GLY A 42 4.08 1.38 3.04
N ALA A 43 3.76 2.51 3.66
CA ALA A 43 3.61 3.80 2.99
C ALA A 43 4.92 4.38 2.43
N GLY A 44 6.09 3.87 2.84
CA GLY A 44 7.40 4.33 2.41
C GLY A 44 7.59 5.83 2.65
N GLU A 45 7.85 6.60 1.59
CA GLU A 45 8.00 8.06 1.64
C GLU A 45 6.66 8.81 1.55
N GLY A 46 5.52 8.09 1.61
CA GLY A 46 4.18 8.65 1.82
C GLY A 46 3.43 9.11 0.57
N ARG A 47 3.86 8.77 -0.65
CA ARG A 47 3.21 9.27 -1.88
C ARG A 47 1.70 8.95 -1.95
N ASN A 48 1.30 7.75 -1.55
CA ASN A 48 -0.11 7.32 -1.52
C ASN A 48 -0.85 7.91 -0.31
N ALA A 49 -0.22 7.94 0.87
CA ALA A 49 -0.78 8.57 2.06
C ALA A 49 -1.07 10.06 1.85
N LEU A 50 -0.17 10.79 1.19
CA LEU A 50 -0.36 12.21 0.82
C LEU A 50 -1.52 12.40 -0.15
N PHE A 51 -1.69 11.49 -1.11
CA PHE A 51 -2.84 11.50 -1.99
C PHE A 51 -4.14 11.29 -1.21
N LEU A 52 -4.22 10.28 -0.34
CA LEU A 52 -5.39 10.03 0.50
C LEU A 52 -5.72 11.24 1.38
N ALA A 53 -4.70 11.89 1.96
CA ALA A 53 -4.86 13.12 2.74
C ALA A 53 -5.38 14.29 1.89
N SER A 54 -4.95 14.39 0.63
CA SER A 54 -5.43 15.43 -0.28
C SER A 54 -6.92 15.27 -0.67
N LEU A 55 -7.47 14.07 -0.51
CA LEU A 55 -8.90 13.79 -0.67
C LEU A 55 -9.75 14.18 0.56
N GLY A 56 -9.12 14.66 1.64
CA GLY A 56 -9.80 15.04 2.89
C GLY A 56 -9.97 13.93 3.91
N LEU A 57 -9.28 12.80 3.75
CA LEU A 57 -9.27 11.71 4.72
C LEU A 57 -8.30 11.99 5.90
N ASP A 58 -8.66 11.55 7.12
CA ASP A 58 -7.73 11.51 8.27
C ASP A 58 -6.83 10.28 8.12
N VAL A 59 -5.59 10.49 7.67
CA VAL A 59 -4.70 9.42 7.24
C VAL A 59 -3.66 9.09 8.29
N LEU A 60 -3.51 7.79 8.58
CA LEU A 60 -2.35 7.20 9.23
C LEU A 60 -1.51 6.46 8.18
N ALA A 61 -0.27 6.85 8.00
CA ALA A 61 0.73 6.14 7.22
C ALA A 61 1.59 5.28 8.14
N VAL A 62 1.75 4.00 7.81
CA VAL A 62 2.60 3.08 8.58
C VAL A 62 3.65 2.44 7.68
N ASP A 63 4.89 2.40 8.16
CA ASP A 63 6.00 1.72 7.52
C ASP A 63 7.03 1.31 8.58
N GLN A 64 7.85 0.30 8.30
CA GLN A 64 8.95 -0.06 9.21
C GLN A 64 10.13 0.93 9.16
N SER A 65 10.23 1.75 8.11
CA SER A 65 11.29 2.75 7.93
C SER A 65 10.98 4.05 8.67
N ALA A 66 11.79 4.37 9.65
CA ALA A 66 11.72 5.67 10.34
C ALA A 66 12.10 6.83 9.40
N VAL A 67 13.05 6.60 8.49
CA VAL A 67 13.49 7.57 7.48
C VAL A 67 12.36 7.87 6.51
N GLY A 68 11.67 6.85 5.99
CA GLY A 68 10.51 7.01 5.11
C GLY A 68 9.39 7.80 5.79
N MET A 69 9.04 7.43 7.01
CA MET A 69 7.99 8.11 7.79
C MET A 69 8.34 9.57 8.11
N ALA A 70 9.61 9.87 8.39
CA ALA A 70 10.05 11.26 8.60
C ALA A 70 9.93 12.09 7.31
N LYS A 71 10.29 11.52 6.14
CA LYS A 71 10.10 12.17 4.83
C LYS A 71 8.62 12.41 4.52
N ALA A 72 7.77 11.39 4.73
CA ALA A 72 6.32 11.53 4.54
C ALA A 72 5.75 12.67 5.38
N ALA A 73 6.10 12.75 6.66
CA ALA A 73 5.67 13.82 7.55
C ALA A 73 6.17 15.20 7.11
N ARG A 74 7.41 15.29 6.62
CA ARG A 74 7.97 16.54 6.07
C ARG A 74 7.20 16.99 4.82
N LEU A 75 7.01 16.10 3.86
CA LEU A 75 6.28 16.37 2.62
C LEU A 75 4.82 16.78 2.88
N ALA A 76 4.17 16.17 3.88
CA ALA A 76 2.83 16.57 4.30
C ALA A 76 2.79 18.03 4.77
N ARG A 77 3.73 18.43 5.64
CA ARG A 77 3.83 19.83 6.10
C ARG A 77 4.10 20.81 4.96
N GLU A 78 5.01 20.45 4.04
CA GLU A 78 5.34 21.29 2.86
C GLU A 78 4.13 21.49 1.94
N ARG A 79 3.20 20.52 1.90
CA ARG A 79 1.96 20.56 1.10
C ARG A 79 0.74 21.06 1.87
N GLY A 80 0.88 21.42 3.14
CA GLY A 80 -0.24 21.85 3.99
C GLY A 80 -1.26 20.71 4.27
N LEU A 81 -0.83 19.45 4.22
CA LEU A 81 -1.69 18.28 4.45
C LEU A 81 -1.53 17.77 5.88
N ALA A 82 -2.64 17.35 6.49
CA ALA A 82 -2.63 16.62 7.76
C ALA A 82 -2.33 15.13 7.50
N LEU A 83 -1.20 14.64 8.00
CA LEU A 83 -0.79 13.25 7.90
C LEU A 83 -0.17 12.79 9.23
N LYS A 84 -0.69 11.70 9.77
CA LYS A 84 -0.07 10.98 10.89
C LYS A 84 0.84 9.91 10.32
N THR A 85 2.05 9.80 10.87
CA THR A 85 3.03 8.78 10.46
C THR A 85 3.47 7.96 11.65
N LEU A 86 3.65 6.65 11.47
CA LEU A 86 4.12 5.74 12.50
C LEU A 86 5.14 4.76 11.91
N ALA A 87 6.38 4.80 12.42
CA ALA A 87 7.38 3.79 12.11
C ALA A 87 7.14 2.56 12.98
N VAL A 88 6.69 1.47 12.36
CA VAL A 88 6.31 0.23 13.05
C VAL A 88 6.40 -0.97 12.13
N ASP A 89 6.78 -2.12 12.67
CA ASP A 89 6.68 -3.40 11.95
C ASP A 89 5.20 -3.82 11.87
N LEU A 90 4.77 -4.26 10.68
CA LEU A 90 3.39 -4.73 10.47
C LEU A 90 3.05 -5.99 11.31
N ARG A 91 4.05 -6.69 11.84
CA ARG A 91 3.83 -7.78 12.80
C ARG A 91 3.26 -7.28 14.13
N GLU A 92 3.59 -6.06 14.51
CA GLU A 92 3.24 -5.42 15.79
C GLU A 92 2.11 -4.40 15.66
N PHE A 93 1.83 -3.95 14.43
CA PHE A 93 0.82 -2.93 14.20
C PHE A 93 -0.59 -3.48 14.34
N GLU A 94 -1.41 -2.78 15.09
CA GLU A 94 -2.85 -3.03 15.23
C GLU A 94 -3.66 -1.74 15.13
N ALA A 95 -4.78 -1.79 14.42
CA ALA A 95 -5.80 -0.74 14.43
C ALA A 95 -7.05 -1.24 15.17
N ALA A 96 -7.81 -0.30 15.72
CA ALA A 96 -9.05 -0.66 16.39
C ALA A 96 -10.05 -1.31 15.41
N PRO A 97 -10.76 -2.38 15.81
CA PRO A 97 -11.76 -3.01 14.96
C PRO A 97 -12.82 -2.01 14.47
N GLY A 98 -13.20 -2.13 13.20
CA GLY A 98 -14.24 -1.30 12.59
C GLY A 98 -13.96 0.22 12.67
N SER A 99 -12.69 0.63 12.59
CA SER A 99 -12.31 2.03 12.75
C SER A 99 -11.91 2.74 11.45
N LEU A 100 -11.69 2.00 10.37
CA LEU A 100 -11.14 2.53 9.11
C LEU A 100 -12.16 2.47 7.98
N ASP A 101 -12.20 3.53 7.21
CA ASP A 101 -13.06 3.65 6.02
C ASP A 101 -12.34 3.23 4.75
N VAL A 102 -11.00 3.45 4.70
CA VAL A 102 -10.13 3.09 3.56
C VAL A 102 -8.83 2.50 4.08
N ILE A 103 -8.38 1.42 3.45
CA ILE A 103 -7.03 0.87 3.66
C ILE A 103 -6.38 0.66 2.30
N SER A 104 -5.17 1.18 2.11
CA SER A 104 -4.33 0.93 0.93
C SER A 104 -3.12 0.08 1.27
N SER A 105 -2.77 -0.82 0.35
CA SER A 105 -1.57 -1.68 0.38
C SER A 105 -1.00 -1.73 -1.03
N ILE A 106 -0.04 -0.84 -1.32
CA ILE A 106 0.49 -0.65 -2.67
C ILE A 106 1.98 -1.02 -2.69
N PHE A 107 2.31 -2.09 -3.43
CA PHE A 107 3.66 -2.64 -3.56
C PHE A 107 4.32 -3.00 -2.21
N VAL A 108 3.51 -3.52 -1.28
CA VAL A 108 3.98 -4.03 0.01
C VAL A 108 4.40 -5.48 -0.12
N HIS A 109 5.70 -5.73 -0.09
CA HIS A 109 6.27 -7.06 -0.34
C HIS A 109 6.54 -7.79 0.97
N LEU A 110 5.59 -8.61 1.39
CA LEU A 110 5.64 -9.38 2.64
C LEU A 110 5.76 -10.88 2.34
N PRO A 111 6.50 -11.63 3.18
CA PRO A 111 6.41 -13.08 3.16
C PRO A 111 4.96 -13.56 3.31
N ARG A 112 4.62 -14.67 2.66
CA ARG A 112 3.24 -15.19 2.55
C ARG A 112 2.48 -15.20 3.87
N GLU A 113 3.07 -15.77 4.91
CA GLU A 113 2.41 -15.89 6.22
C GLU A 113 2.10 -14.53 6.85
N LEU A 114 3.06 -13.60 6.78
CA LEU A 114 2.86 -12.24 7.28
C LEU A 114 1.80 -11.51 6.45
N ARG A 115 1.82 -11.62 5.12
CA ARG A 115 0.83 -11.02 4.22
C ARG A 115 -0.57 -11.51 4.55
N ALA A 116 -0.74 -12.83 4.66
CA ALA A 116 -2.03 -13.43 5.02
C ALA A 116 -2.52 -12.95 6.40
N GLY A 117 -1.62 -12.83 7.38
CA GLY A 117 -1.93 -12.26 8.69
C GLY A 117 -2.38 -10.80 8.62
N VAL A 118 -1.68 -9.97 7.83
CA VAL A 118 -2.07 -8.55 7.62
C VAL A 118 -3.43 -8.47 6.92
N HIS A 119 -3.66 -9.23 5.84
CA HIS A 119 -4.93 -9.25 5.13
C HIS A 119 -6.09 -9.73 6.01
N GLY A 120 -5.85 -10.69 6.90
CA GLY A 120 -6.82 -11.09 7.92
C GLY A 120 -7.23 -9.94 8.84
N ARG A 121 -6.26 -9.14 9.30
CA ARG A 121 -6.49 -7.98 10.18
C ARG A 121 -7.17 -6.81 9.45
N VAL A 122 -6.85 -6.59 8.17
CA VAL A 122 -7.52 -5.58 7.33
C VAL A 122 -9.05 -5.72 7.41
N LYS A 123 -9.56 -6.96 7.32
CA LYS A 123 -11.01 -7.25 7.43
C LYS A 123 -11.59 -6.85 8.79
N THR A 124 -10.79 -6.97 9.84
CA THR A 124 -11.21 -6.58 11.19
C THR A 124 -11.19 -5.06 11.36
N TRP A 125 -10.18 -4.38 10.82
CA TRP A 125 -10.00 -2.94 10.97
C TRP A 125 -11.01 -2.10 10.18
N LEU A 126 -11.45 -2.61 9.02
CA LEU A 126 -12.45 -1.93 8.19
C LEU A 126 -13.81 -1.84 8.91
N LYS A 127 -14.47 -0.69 8.75
CA LYS A 127 -15.90 -0.52 9.04
C LYS A 127 -16.75 -1.30 8.03
N PRO A 128 -18.01 -1.64 8.36
CA PRO A 128 -18.99 -2.01 7.33
C PRO A 128 -19.04 -0.93 6.23
N GLY A 129 -18.96 -1.34 4.96
CA GLY A 129 -18.83 -0.45 3.80
C GLY A 129 -17.41 0.07 3.53
N GLY A 130 -16.46 -0.18 4.40
CA GLY A 130 -15.07 0.24 4.22
C GLY A 130 -14.36 -0.48 3.07
N VAL A 131 -13.42 0.20 2.43
CA VAL A 131 -12.76 -0.23 1.18
C VAL A 131 -11.30 -0.57 1.42
N PHE A 132 -10.86 -1.72 0.91
CA PHE A 132 -9.46 -2.11 0.80
C PHE A 132 -9.01 -2.05 -0.65
N VAL A 133 -7.85 -1.44 -0.90
CA VAL A 133 -7.21 -1.36 -2.22
C VAL A 133 -5.82 -1.96 -2.14
N LEU A 134 -5.55 -2.91 -3.03
CA LEU A 134 -4.24 -3.57 -3.12
C LEU A 134 -3.74 -3.55 -4.56
N GLU A 135 -2.49 -3.14 -4.74
CA GLU A 135 -1.71 -3.48 -5.92
C GLU A 135 -0.36 -4.08 -5.49
N ALA A 136 -0.04 -5.26 -6.03
CA ALA A 136 1.21 -5.95 -5.73
C ALA A 136 1.79 -6.58 -6.99
N TYR A 137 3.10 -6.82 -7.02
CA TYR A 137 3.71 -7.57 -8.11
C TYR A 137 3.25 -9.03 -8.08
N GLY A 138 2.84 -9.52 -9.25
CA GLY A 138 2.47 -10.91 -9.50
C GLY A 138 3.68 -11.80 -9.80
N PRO A 139 3.49 -13.14 -9.82
CA PRO A 139 4.58 -14.12 -10.02
C PRO A 139 5.37 -13.93 -11.33
N GLY A 140 4.73 -13.48 -12.42
CA GLY A 140 5.39 -13.24 -13.69
C GLY A 140 6.31 -12.02 -13.73
N GLN A 141 6.36 -11.21 -12.66
CA GLN A 141 7.25 -10.07 -12.57
C GLN A 141 8.73 -10.43 -12.61
N ILE A 142 9.12 -11.60 -12.11
CA ILE A 142 10.52 -12.05 -12.10
C ILE A 142 11.12 -12.03 -13.50
N ALA A 143 10.36 -12.49 -14.50
CA ALA A 143 10.83 -12.58 -15.89
C ALA A 143 10.99 -11.20 -16.57
N ARG A 144 10.44 -10.11 -15.97
CA ARG A 144 10.42 -8.79 -16.61
C ARG A 144 11.65 -7.93 -16.27
N GLY A 145 12.21 -8.07 -15.08
CA GLY A 145 13.40 -7.32 -14.66
C GLY A 145 13.19 -5.81 -14.49
N THR A 146 11.96 -5.35 -14.41
CA THR A 146 11.57 -3.91 -14.40
C THR A 146 11.26 -3.35 -13.01
N GLY A 147 11.63 -4.05 -11.97
CA GLY A 147 11.37 -3.67 -10.57
C GLY A 147 10.76 -4.80 -9.77
N GLY A 148 10.45 -4.53 -8.50
CA GLY A 148 9.91 -5.51 -7.58
C GLY A 148 10.95 -6.45 -6.98
N PRO A 149 10.52 -7.32 -6.05
CA PRO A 149 11.39 -8.26 -5.39
C PRO A 149 11.86 -9.35 -6.37
N LYS A 150 13.11 -9.79 -6.21
CA LYS A 150 13.67 -10.93 -6.96
C LYS A 150 13.34 -12.27 -6.30
N ASP A 151 12.88 -12.25 -5.07
CA ASP A 151 12.46 -13.43 -4.31
C ASP A 151 11.00 -13.75 -4.66
N PRO A 152 10.72 -14.92 -5.26
CA PRO A 152 9.35 -15.33 -5.61
C PRO A 152 8.43 -15.46 -4.40
N LEU A 153 8.95 -15.69 -3.20
CA LEU A 153 8.17 -15.77 -1.98
C LEU A 153 7.56 -14.44 -1.54
N LEU A 154 8.00 -13.33 -2.13
CA LEU A 154 7.47 -11.99 -1.87
C LEU A 154 6.47 -11.52 -2.94
N LEU A 155 6.21 -12.36 -3.95
CA LEU A 155 5.22 -12.09 -4.98
C LEU A 155 3.87 -12.73 -4.61
N ALA A 156 2.78 -12.17 -5.09
CA ALA A 156 1.44 -12.64 -4.74
C ALA A 156 0.63 -12.97 -6.00
N GLY A 157 0.18 -14.21 -6.12
CA GLY A 157 -0.79 -14.60 -7.15
C GLY A 157 -2.19 -14.08 -6.83
N LEU A 158 -3.01 -13.81 -7.88
CA LEU A 158 -4.36 -13.28 -7.71
C LEU A 158 -5.24 -14.22 -6.84
N GLU A 159 -5.27 -15.50 -7.15
CA GLU A 159 -6.09 -16.47 -6.40
C GLU A 159 -5.67 -16.58 -4.93
N GLU A 160 -4.37 -16.44 -4.67
CA GLU A 160 -3.84 -16.44 -3.30
C GLU A 160 -4.31 -15.21 -2.53
N VAL A 161 -4.20 -14.02 -3.13
CA VAL A 161 -4.69 -12.76 -2.53
C VAL A 161 -6.19 -12.82 -2.28
N LEU A 162 -6.97 -13.33 -3.23
CA LEU A 162 -8.43 -13.48 -3.07
C LEU A 162 -8.77 -14.43 -1.92
N GLY A 163 -8.04 -15.53 -1.77
CA GLY A 163 -8.19 -16.44 -0.64
C GLY A 163 -7.89 -15.78 0.72
N GLU A 164 -6.83 -14.96 0.79
CA GLU A 164 -6.48 -14.19 2.00
C GLU A 164 -7.52 -13.13 2.36
N LEU A 165 -8.21 -12.56 1.34
CA LEU A 165 -9.25 -11.54 1.49
C LEU A 165 -10.67 -12.12 1.57
N ALA A 166 -10.82 -13.44 1.69
CA ALA A 166 -12.13 -14.09 1.84
C ALA A 166 -12.94 -13.42 2.97
N GLY A 167 -14.19 -13.07 2.69
CA GLY A 167 -15.07 -12.30 3.58
C GLY A 167 -15.17 -10.81 3.27
N LEU A 168 -14.39 -10.29 2.30
CA LEU A 168 -14.70 -9.02 1.64
C LEU A 168 -15.51 -9.29 0.37
N GLU A 169 -16.40 -8.38 0.03
CA GLU A 169 -17.04 -8.31 -1.29
C GLU A 169 -16.02 -7.77 -2.29
N ILE A 170 -15.63 -8.56 -3.27
CA ILE A 170 -14.62 -8.18 -4.25
C ILE A 170 -15.28 -7.39 -5.39
N GLU A 171 -14.99 -6.09 -5.46
CA GLU A 171 -15.50 -5.18 -6.49
C GLU A 171 -14.61 -5.14 -7.75
N HIS A 172 -13.32 -5.45 -7.57
CA HIS A 172 -12.35 -5.55 -8.67
C HIS A 172 -11.28 -6.58 -8.32
N ALA A 173 -10.94 -7.44 -9.27
CA ALA A 173 -9.84 -8.37 -9.15
C ALA A 173 -9.26 -8.65 -10.53
N ALA A 174 -7.97 -8.37 -10.73
CA ALA A 174 -7.30 -8.61 -11.99
C ALA A 174 -5.80 -8.90 -11.80
N ALA A 175 -5.27 -9.82 -12.61
CA ALA A 175 -3.84 -9.91 -12.85
C ALA A 175 -3.58 -9.30 -14.24
N VAL A 176 -2.82 -8.21 -14.28
CA VAL A 176 -2.62 -7.45 -15.52
C VAL A 176 -1.15 -7.13 -15.75
N VAL A 177 -0.80 -6.94 -17.01
CA VAL A 177 0.49 -6.35 -17.40
C VAL A 177 0.24 -4.88 -17.72
N ARG A 178 0.92 -3.99 -17.01
CA ARG A 178 0.83 -2.55 -17.24
C ARG A 178 2.20 -1.87 -17.24
N ALA A 179 2.29 -0.72 -17.86
CA ALA A 179 3.44 0.15 -17.67
C ALA A 179 3.38 0.77 -16.26
N VAL A 180 4.45 0.58 -15.48
CA VAL A 180 4.66 1.24 -14.20
C VAL A 180 5.72 2.31 -14.41
N LYS A 181 5.47 3.52 -13.90
CA LYS A 181 6.42 4.64 -13.92
C LYS A 181 6.40 5.33 -12.56
N GLU A 182 7.03 4.70 -11.59
CA GLU A 182 6.98 5.09 -10.19
C GLU A 182 8.40 5.18 -9.62
N GLY A 183 9.07 6.30 -9.90
CA GLY A 183 10.44 6.57 -9.49
C GLY A 183 11.48 5.70 -10.20
N GLU A 184 12.68 5.63 -9.62
CA GLU A 184 13.84 4.96 -10.23
C GLU A 184 13.70 3.43 -10.21
N PHE A 185 13.07 2.88 -9.18
CA PHE A 185 13.04 1.43 -8.92
C PHE A 185 11.80 0.71 -9.44
N HIS A 186 10.79 1.44 -9.89
CA HIS A 186 9.55 0.89 -10.46
C HIS A 186 9.29 1.53 -11.82
N THR A 187 9.98 1.06 -12.85
CA THR A 187 9.83 1.62 -14.21
C THR A 187 9.89 0.52 -15.27
N GLY A 188 8.86 0.45 -16.11
CA GLY A 188 8.73 -0.49 -17.21
C GLY A 188 7.46 -1.31 -17.15
N GLU A 189 7.35 -2.33 -18.03
CA GLU A 189 6.22 -3.26 -17.98
C GLU A 189 6.28 -4.13 -16.74
N ALA A 190 5.17 -4.20 -16.02
CA ALA A 190 5.05 -4.98 -14.79
C ALA A 190 3.81 -5.86 -14.82
N GLU A 191 3.94 -7.08 -14.33
CA GLU A 191 2.79 -7.91 -13.99
C GLU A 191 2.38 -7.60 -12.55
N VAL A 192 1.15 -7.13 -12.40
CA VAL A 192 0.59 -6.75 -11.12
C VAL A 192 -0.75 -7.43 -10.87
N VAL A 193 -1.02 -7.67 -9.60
CA VAL A 193 -2.33 -8.06 -9.08
C VAL A 193 -2.98 -6.82 -8.49
N GLN A 194 -4.20 -6.55 -8.94
CA GLN A 194 -5.02 -5.42 -8.50
C GLN A 194 -6.30 -5.94 -7.86
N VAL A 195 -6.59 -5.51 -6.64
CA VAL A 195 -7.82 -5.90 -5.93
C VAL A 195 -8.44 -4.68 -5.25
N VAL A 196 -9.75 -4.55 -5.39
CA VAL A 196 -10.60 -3.69 -4.54
C VAL A 196 -11.62 -4.58 -3.85
N GLY A 197 -11.64 -4.53 -2.53
CA GLY A 197 -12.60 -5.28 -1.71
C GLY A 197 -13.34 -4.35 -0.76
N ARG A 198 -14.62 -4.63 -0.53
CA ARG A 198 -15.48 -3.91 0.41
C ARG A 198 -15.88 -4.81 1.56
N LYS A 199 -15.90 -4.27 2.76
CA LYS A 199 -16.46 -4.98 3.91
C LYS A 199 -17.98 -4.85 3.90
N GLY A 200 -18.67 -5.98 3.92
CA GLY A 200 -20.12 -6.05 4.14
C GLY A 200 -20.55 -5.60 5.54
#